data_4ec8e66ee033190b30e3a6597ce45b7c
#
_entry.id   4ec8e66ee033190b30e3a6597ce45b7c
#
_cell.length_a   1.000
_cell.length_b   1.000
_cell.length_c   1.000
_cell.angle_alpha   90.00
_cell.angle_beta   90.00
_cell.angle_gamma   90.00
#
_symmetry.space_group_name_H-M   'P 1'
#
loop_
_entity.id
_entity.type
_entity.pdbx_description
1 polymer ?
#
loop_
_entity_poly.entity_id
_entity_poly.type
_entity_poly.pdbx_seq_one_letter_code
_entity_poly.pdbx_strand_id
1 'polypeptide(L)'
;MKAKYLSLAALALMGALASCQSDDDFTVARPDNAVSVNFSVGSLQATTRSNAIATDDTQRQFNQGDQISVSTNDQEAVLFQCTSTEDQTWTEAVPNKFLLWTQDMLTFSAYYPVTTGTSMTAFTVPTDQSSVEKIALADYMTRQKVISRPEGGSDIQMQLERKMARVIVRISGFGSQYFDDQKTVSNVSIYSEASGIADGNPTGRSTEIQPYAPGNGGQGSTYTALVVPGYGDSGARFIQLTDGEGSTLLVKGIPELEAGNSYTFNLVVGKNRIEVASVTVQDWTTGETLSGGQAEEQTGVKVTAITLNKTATTITAGQTETLSVSSVTPDDATDQTVTWSSDNEAVATVDADGKVTAVALGTANITATANDGSGVTATCVVTVSKVVTINQSDWGNGYSGSFTKDGVTVSAEIIDSEDGNLMGGGTFSTTLGNFTKIVVTTFICSASGTGWSGSGSSMTWAGTPASTVSFSGEFMGRGRTQTTIVCTIEPAN
;
A
#
# COMPACT_ATOMS: atom_id res chain seq x y z
N MET A 1 29.72 -28.88 25.55
CA MET A 1 30.64 -28.42 24.50
C MET A 1 30.49 -26.91 24.40
N LYS A 2 31.56 -26.18 24.65
CA LYS A 2 31.56 -24.71 24.77
C LYS A 2 31.57 -24.07 23.37
N ALA A 3 30.56 -23.28 23.02
CA ALA A 3 30.58 -22.44 21.83
C ALA A 3 31.19 -21.07 22.22
N LYS A 4 32.27 -20.71 21.53
CA LYS A 4 32.97 -19.43 21.69
C LYS A 4 32.27 -18.34 20.88
N TYR A 5 31.91 -17.28 21.55
CA TYR A 5 31.51 -16.05 20.88
C TYR A 5 32.76 -15.30 20.41
N LEU A 6 32.83 -15.04 19.11
CA LEU A 6 33.87 -14.20 18.51
C LEU A 6 33.26 -12.80 18.33
N SER A 7 33.73 -11.86 19.16
CA SER A 7 33.50 -10.43 18.97
C SER A 7 34.41 -9.92 17.86
N LEU A 8 33.82 -9.35 16.77
CA LEU A 8 34.60 -8.67 15.74
C LEU A 8 34.75 -7.20 16.13
N ALA A 9 35.92 -6.85 16.60
CA ALA A 9 36.32 -5.48 16.88
C ALA A 9 36.70 -4.74 15.59
N ALA A 10 36.42 -3.44 15.60
CA ALA A 10 36.69 -2.48 14.55
C ALA A 10 38.14 -2.50 14.05
N LEU A 11 38.29 -2.43 12.72
CA LEU A 11 39.57 -2.36 12.03
C LEU A 11 40.11 -0.93 12.08
N ALA A 12 41.04 -0.67 12.99
CA ALA A 12 41.86 0.53 12.97
C ALA A 12 43.07 0.32 12.04
N LEU A 13 43.22 1.20 11.09
CA LEU A 13 44.36 1.25 10.17
C LEU A 13 45.60 1.70 10.93
N MET A 14 46.53 0.79 11.23
CA MET A 14 47.87 1.13 11.71
C MET A 14 48.88 0.85 10.64
N GLY A 15 49.47 1.92 10.13
CA GLY A 15 50.73 1.87 9.38
C GLY A 15 51.89 1.54 10.31
N ALA A 16 52.68 0.56 9.90
CA ALA A 16 53.87 0.12 10.61
C ALA A 16 54.98 1.16 10.58
N LEU A 17 55.55 1.49 11.73
CA LEU A 17 56.96 1.86 11.87
C LEU A 17 57.51 1.06 13.08
N ALA A 18 58.52 0.29 12.76
CA ALA A 18 59.28 -0.48 13.72
C ALA A 18 60.27 0.40 14.51
N SER A 19 60.53 -0.06 15.71
CA SER A 19 61.78 0.11 16.47
C SER A 19 61.73 0.99 17.72
N CYS A 20 62.12 0.30 18.74
CA CYS A 20 62.76 0.64 20.01
C CYS A 20 61.86 0.49 21.27
N GLN A 21 62.20 -0.56 22.00
CA GLN A 21 61.88 -0.77 23.40
C GLN A 21 62.27 0.45 24.24
N SER A 22 61.32 0.94 25.00
CA SER A 22 61.50 1.36 26.39
C SER A 22 60.13 1.23 27.08
N ASP A 23 60.01 0.32 28.02
CA ASP A 23 58.95 0.29 29.04
C ASP A 23 59.08 1.59 29.84
N ASP A 24 58.27 2.52 29.51
CA ASP A 24 57.86 3.62 30.37
C ASP A 24 56.38 3.86 30.09
N ASP A 25 55.53 3.16 30.81
CA ASP A 25 54.12 3.47 30.97
C ASP A 25 54.04 4.76 31.81
N PHE A 26 54.37 5.91 31.17
CA PHE A 26 54.14 7.23 31.75
C PHE A 26 52.65 7.51 31.72
N THR A 27 51.94 7.00 32.71
CA THR A 27 50.63 7.56 33.08
C THR A 27 50.90 8.98 33.58
N VAL A 28 50.64 9.96 32.70
CA VAL A 28 50.67 11.35 33.10
C VAL A 28 49.60 11.52 34.20
N ALA A 29 50.02 11.96 35.38
CA ALA A 29 49.06 12.21 36.47
C ALA A 29 47.99 13.18 35.95
N ARG A 30 46.72 12.88 36.22
CA ARG A 30 45.59 13.78 35.85
C ARG A 30 45.89 15.18 36.41
N PRO A 31 45.84 16.24 35.59
CA PRO A 31 46.08 17.59 36.04
C PRO A 31 45.01 18.05 37.10
N ASP A 32 45.40 18.80 38.10
CA ASP A 32 44.48 19.32 39.14
C ASP A 32 43.37 20.24 38.58
N ASN A 33 43.59 20.80 37.40
CA ASN A 33 42.62 21.61 36.67
C ASN A 33 41.91 20.84 35.52
N ALA A 34 41.99 19.51 35.50
CA ALA A 34 41.23 18.72 34.55
C ALA A 34 39.74 18.75 34.84
N VAL A 35 38.93 18.87 33.79
CA VAL A 35 37.47 18.89 33.88
C VAL A 35 36.95 17.46 34.07
N SER A 36 36.13 17.24 35.10
CA SER A 36 35.33 16.04 35.25
C SER A 36 33.88 16.32 34.88
N VAL A 37 33.27 15.45 34.10
CA VAL A 37 31.92 15.65 33.54
C VAL A 37 31.05 14.44 33.82
N ASN A 38 29.84 14.68 34.32
CA ASN A 38 28.76 13.69 34.34
C ASN A 38 27.70 14.09 33.34
N PHE A 39 27.25 13.11 32.54
CA PHE A 39 26.27 13.34 31.51
C PHE A 39 24.93 12.70 31.89
N SER A 40 23.85 13.37 31.48
CA SER A 40 22.49 12.85 31.55
C SER A 40 21.69 13.26 30.32
N VAL A 41 20.56 12.59 30.08
CA VAL A 41 19.61 12.95 29.04
C VAL A 41 18.31 13.44 29.69
N GLY A 42 17.78 14.58 29.26
CA GLY A 42 16.52 15.13 29.80
C GLY A 42 16.61 15.73 31.20
N SER A 43 15.51 15.93 31.95
CA SER A 43 15.51 16.65 33.24
C SER A 43 16.25 15.93 34.37
N LEU A 44 16.92 16.65 35.24
CA LEU A 44 17.80 16.19 36.34
C LEU A 44 17.14 15.31 37.43
N GLN A 45 15.84 15.02 37.36
CA GLN A 45 15.12 14.31 38.43
C GLN A 45 14.86 12.81 38.19
N ALA A 46 15.29 12.23 37.06
CA ALA A 46 15.02 10.83 36.78
C ALA A 46 16.33 10.03 36.74
N THR A 47 16.52 9.13 37.69
CA THR A 47 17.54 8.09 37.75
C THR A 47 17.21 6.93 36.76
N THR A 48 16.89 7.23 35.51
CA THR A 48 16.38 6.21 34.57
C THR A 48 17.09 6.26 33.22
N ARG A 49 17.24 5.08 32.63
CA ARG A 49 18.11 4.74 31.50
C ARG A 49 17.69 5.41 30.19
N SER A 50 18.66 5.97 29.45
CA SER A 50 18.46 6.36 28.06
C SER A 50 18.58 5.12 27.17
N ASN A 51 17.44 4.58 26.72
CA ASN A 51 17.41 3.53 25.72
C ASN A 51 16.55 4.02 24.55
N ALA A 52 17.15 4.16 23.36
CA ALA A 52 16.48 4.59 22.15
C ALA A 52 15.29 3.68 21.76
N ILE A 53 15.28 2.47 22.27
CA ILE A 53 14.24 1.44 22.03
C ILE A 53 13.36 1.18 23.25
N ALA A 54 13.54 1.91 24.36
CA ALA A 54 12.71 1.71 25.54
C ALA A 54 11.24 1.91 25.22
N THR A 55 10.41 0.95 25.60
CA THR A 55 8.96 1.01 25.45
C THR A 55 8.30 1.89 26.52
N ASP A 56 9.00 2.07 27.65
CA ASP A 56 8.72 3.09 28.65
C ASP A 56 9.71 4.24 28.45
N ASP A 57 9.24 5.43 28.27
CA ASP A 57 10.07 6.63 28.04
C ASP A 57 10.85 7.10 29.28
N THR A 58 10.96 6.24 30.30
CA THR A 58 11.61 6.53 31.58
C THR A 58 13.11 6.21 31.61
N GLN A 59 13.65 5.51 30.58
CA GLN A 59 15.04 5.07 30.57
C GLN A 59 15.95 6.12 29.91
N ARG A 60 16.88 6.70 30.69
CA ARG A 60 17.70 7.85 30.29
C ARG A 60 19.19 7.71 30.65
N GLN A 61 19.74 6.51 30.53
CA GLN A 61 21.15 6.23 30.80
C GLN A 61 21.92 5.89 29.52
N PHE A 62 23.17 6.34 29.48
CA PHE A 62 24.11 5.91 28.46
C PHE A 62 24.60 4.49 28.76
N ASN A 63 24.92 3.74 27.72
CA ASN A 63 25.47 2.40 27.87
C ASN A 63 26.97 2.44 28.06
N GLN A 64 27.53 1.42 28.72
CA GLN A 64 28.97 1.27 28.82
C GLN A 64 29.58 1.22 27.39
N GLY A 65 30.57 2.06 27.17
CA GLY A 65 31.22 2.21 25.86
C GLY A 65 30.71 3.38 25.04
N ASP A 66 29.55 3.97 25.36
CA ASP A 66 29.07 5.20 24.71
C ASP A 66 30.08 6.33 24.87
N GLN A 67 30.28 7.10 23.80
CA GLN A 67 31.22 8.21 23.78
C GLN A 67 30.51 9.53 23.50
N ILE A 68 30.91 10.57 24.23
CA ILE A 68 30.45 11.96 24.06
C ILE A 68 31.66 12.82 23.74
N SER A 69 31.55 13.62 22.70
CA SER A 69 32.54 14.62 22.36
C SER A 69 32.26 15.91 23.12
N VAL A 70 33.25 16.43 23.82
CA VAL A 70 33.14 17.69 24.58
C VAL A 70 34.29 18.63 24.19
N SER A 71 33.96 19.84 23.81
CA SER A 71 34.91 20.93 23.57
C SER A 71 34.58 22.14 24.40
N THR A 72 35.52 23.06 24.54
CA THR A 72 35.27 24.39 25.07
C THR A 72 35.50 25.45 23.98
N ASN A 73 35.20 26.71 24.33
CA ASN A 73 35.41 27.82 23.40
C ASN A 73 36.89 28.07 23.08
N ASP A 74 37.83 27.47 23.81
CA ASP A 74 39.27 27.67 23.70
C ASP A 74 40.08 26.36 23.61
N GLN A 75 39.42 25.18 23.64
CA GLN A 75 40.09 23.90 23.54
C GLN A 75 39.36 22.95 22.54
N GLU A 76 40.17 22.14 21.85
CA GLU A 76 39.68 21.08 20.99
C GLU A 76 38.91 20.00 21.76
N ALA A 77 38.10 19.26 21.02
CA ALA A 77 37.27 18.23 21.61
C ALA A 77 38.07 17.11 22.28
N VAL A 78 37.60 16.70 23.44
CA VAL A 78 38.01 15.52 24.16
C VAL A 78 36.83 14.56 24.19
N LEU A 79 37.10 13.25 23.96
CA LEU A 79 36.10 12.21 24.04
C LEU A 79 36.02 11.67 25.47
N PHE A 80 34.82 11.69 26.01
CA PHE A 80 34.49 11.02 27.27
C PHE A 80 33.74 9.72 26.96
N GLN A 81 34.08 8.65 27.65
CA GLN A 81 33.46 7.34 27.53
C GLN A 81 32.73 6.94 28.80
N CYS A 82 31.53 6.43 28.67
CA CYS A 82 30.78 5.83 29.76
C CYS A 82 31.46 4.51 30.18
N THR A 83 31.89 4.39 31.41
CA THR A 83 32.58 3.21 31.95
C THR A 83 31.66 2.30 32.75
N SER A 84 30.52 2.81 33.23
CA SER A 84 29.48 2.03 33.92
C SER A 84 28.10 2.54 33.53
N THR A 85 27.26 1.63 33.01
CA THR A 85 25.86 1.93 32.74
C THR A 85 25.06 2.13 34.04
N GLU A 86 25.39 1.42 35.10
CA GLU A 86 24.68 1.49 36.38
C GLU A 86 24.96 2.80 37.12
N ASP A 87 26.26 3.15 37.23
CA ASP A 87 26.71 4.33 37.99
C ASP A 87 26.82 5.60 37.15
N GLN A 88 26.68 5.49 35.79
CA GLN A 88 26.88 6.57 34.84
C GLN A 88 28.21 7.30 35.04
N THR A 89 29.28 6.53 35.24
CA THR A 89 30.64 7.06 35.41
C THR A 89 31.29 7.29 34.03
N TRP A 90 32.05 8.38 33.94
CA TRP A 90 32.68 8.84 32.71
C TRP A 90 34.17 9.11 32.90
N THR A 91 34.96 8.68 31.93
CA THR A 91 36.40 8.96 31.87
C THR A 91 36.77 9.40 30.46
N GLU A 92 37.94 10.04 30.35
CA GLU A 92 38.50 10.34 29.03
C GLU A 92 38.74 9.02 28.23
N ALA A 93 38.20 8.96 26.99
CA ALA A 93 38.36 7.79 26.12
C ALA A 93 39.78 7.62 25.57
N VAL A 94 40.58 8.70 25.53
CA VAL A 94 41.97 8.70 25.08
C VAL A 94 42.87 9.02 26.25
N PRO A 95 43.80 8.13 26.60
CA PRO A 95 44.75 8.35 27.70
C PRO A 95 45.52 9.68 27.53
N ASN A 96 45.72 10.38 28.63
CA ASN A 96 46.52 11.61 28.71
C ASN A 96 45.97 12.81 27.87
N LYS A 97 44.72 12.74 27.41
CA LYS A 97 44.04 13.81 26.70
C LYS A 97 42.94 14.39 27.60
N PHE A 98 43.22 15.51 28.26
CA PHE A 98 42.31 16.11 29.23
C PHE A 98 41.72 17.41 28.69
N LEU A 99 40.48 17.71 29.07
CA LEU A 99 39.87 19.02 28.97
C LEU A 99 40.22 19.79 30.25
N LEU A 100 40.70 21.02 30.15
CA LEU A 100 41.27 21.75 31.29
C LEU A 100 40.47 23.01 31.60
N TRP A 101 40.39 23.37 32.85
CA TRP A 101 39.94 24.68 33.26
C TRP A 101 41.05 25.72 32.99
N THR A 102 40.93 26.44 31.90
CA THR A 102 41.83 27.51 31.46
C THR A 102 41.42 28.87 32.00
N GLN A 103 40.13 28.98 32.36
CA GLN A 103 39.48 30.20 32.92
C GLN A 103 38.46 29.81 33.98
N ASP A 104 37.99 30.79 34.78
CA ASP A 104 36.95 30.56 35.80
C ASP A 104 35.58 30.25 35.17
N MET A 105 35.36 30.58 33.92
CA MET A 105 34.11 30.34 33.19
C MET A 105 34.42 29.91 31.75
N LEU A 106 33.85 28.79 31.33
CA LEU A 106 34.02 28.25 30.00
C LEU A 106 32.67 27.92 29.35
N THR A 107 32.59 28.05 28.05
CA THR A 107 31.45 27.55 27.25
C THR A 107 31.75 26.12 26.80
N PHE A 108 31.03 25.18 27.35
CA PHE A 108 31.11 23.76 26.95
C PHE A 108 30.13 23.44 25.84
N SER A 109 30.58 22.68 24.86
CA SER A 109 29.78 22.16 23.76
C SER A 109 29.96 20.63 23.69
N ALA A 110 28.87 19.89 23.79
CA ALA A 110 28.87 18.43 23.81
C ALA A 110 27.88 17.87 22.82
N TYR A 111 28.24 16.75 22.17
CA TYR A 111 27.33 16.01 21.28
C TYR A 111 27.51 14.50 21.36
N TYR A 112 26.46 13.77 21.05
CA TYR A 112 26.34 12.31 20.90
C TYR A 112 25.48 11.99 19.68
N PRO A 113 25.71 10.89 18.95
CA PRO A 113 26.85 9.96 19.04
C PRO A 113 28.11 10.51 18.39
N VAL A 114 29.25 9.93 18.75
CA VAL A 114 30.53 10.28 18.10
C VAL A 114 30.72 9.35 16.90
N THR A 115 30.29 9.82 15.73
CA THR A 115 30.40 9.09 14.44
C THR A 115 30.90 10.03 13.35
N THR A 116 31.35 9.45 12.22
CA THR A 116 31.78 10.24 11.08
C THR A 116 30.63 11.12 10.56
N GLY A 117 30.88 12.41 10.40
CA GLY A 117 29.88 13.38 9.94
C GLY A 117 28.95 13.91 11.03
N THR A 118 29.13 13.50 12.31
CA THR A 118 28.41 14.08 13.44
C THR A 118 29.25 15.18 14.10
N SER A 119 28.60 16.29 14.44
CA SER A 119 29.18 17.42 15.17
C SER A 119 28.10 18.09 16.02
N MET A 120 28.44 19.22 16.65
CA MET A 120 27.47 20.08 17.36
C MET A 120 26.35 20.61 16.46
N THR A 121 26.59 20.77 15.18
CA THR A 121 25.69 21.46 14.24
C THR A 121 25.28 20.61 13.06
N ALA A 122 25.83 19.40 12.90
CA ALA A 122 25.56 18.53 11.76
C ALA A 122 25.39 17.07 12.20
N PHE A 123 24.39 16.43 11.62
CA PHE A 123 24.10 15.00 11.81
C PHE A 123 23.48 14.41 10.55
N THR A 124 23.91 13.21 10.20
CA THR A 124 23.26 12.41 9.14
C THR A 124 22.59 11.22 9.79
N VAL A 125 21.30 11.02 9.52
CA VAL A 125 20.53 9.93 10.12
C VAL A 125 20.97 8.58 9.53
N PRO A 126 21.34 7.59 10.35
CA PRO A 126 21.57 6.23 9.88
C PRO A 126 20.29 5.61 9.32
N THR A 127 20.36 5.07 8.10
CA THR A 127 19.22 4.42 7.44
C THR A 127 18.96 3.00 7.94
N ASP A 128 19.99 2.33 8.44
CA ASP A 128 19.87 1.03 9.08
C ASP A 128 19.88 1.20 10.60
N GLN A 129 18.71 1.06 11.20
CA GLN A 129 18.47 1.11 12.65
C GLN A 129 17.95 -0.23 13.17
N SER A 130 18.25 -1.34 12.49
CA SER A 130 17.67 -2.67 12.72
C SER A 130 18.13 -3.39 13.99
N SER A 131 19.13 -2.88 14.70
CA SER A 131 19.59 -3.42 15.99
C SER A 131 19.68 -2.37 17.07
N VAL A 132 19.83 -2.80 18.34
CA VAL A 132 20.01 -1.94 19.50
C VAL A 132 21.19 -0.99 19.33
N GLU A 133 22.29 -1.49 18.83
CA GLU A 133 23.54 -0.75 18.63
C GLU A 133 23.38 0.26 17.47
N LYS A 134 22.68 -0.12 16.40
CA LYS A 134 22.48 0.73 15.24
C LYS A 134 21.51 1.88 15.52
N ILE A 135 20.39 1.62 16.19
CA ILE A 135 19.45 2.68 16.54
C ILE A 135 20.03 3.65 17.56
N ALA A 136 20.91 3.18 18.47
CA ALA A 136 21.61 4.06 19.41
C ALA A 136 22.46 5.12 18.69
N LEU A 137 23.07 4.77 17.54
CA LEU A 137 23.81 5.72 16.70
C LEU A 137 22.93 6.76 16.00
N ALA A 138 21.63 6.60 16.02
CA ALA A 138 20.67 7.58 15.50
C ALA A 138 20.16 8.56 16.58
N ASP A 139 20.46 8.34 17.87
CA ASP A 139 19.98 9.18 18.96
C ASP A 139 20.84 10.45 19.10
N TYR A 140 20.75 11.35 18.10
CA TYR A 140 21.51 12.59 18.07
C TYR A 140 21.08 13.54 19.19
N MET A 141 22.06 13.95 20.01
CA MET A 141 21.88 14.83 21.15
C MET A 141 22.98 15.88 21.20
N THR A 142 22.65 17.09 21.62
CA THR A 142 23.63 18.17 21.78
C THR A 142 23.37 18.97 23.05
N ARG A 143 24.40 19.62 23.54
CA ARG A 143 24.28 20.65 24.55
C ARG A 143 25.38 21.67 24.42
N GLN A 144 25.01 22.94 24.54
CA GLN A 144 25.94 24.04 24.77
C GLN A 144 25.55 24.75 26.06
N LYS A 145 26.52 24.97 26.97
CA LYS A 145 26.28 25.64 28.29
C LYS A 145 27.52 26.36 28.74
N VAL A 146 27.31 27.56 29.26
CA VAL A 146 28.33 28.30 30.01
C VAL A 146 28.34 27.79 31.45
N ILE A 147 29.50 27.36 31.93
CA ILE A 147 29.66 26.78 33.27
C ILE A 147 30.85 27.49 33.96
N SER A 148 30.64 27.87 35.21
CA SER A 148 31.68 28.38 36.08
C SER A 148 32.45 27.22 36.72
N ARG A 149 33.76 27.37 36.92
CA ARG A 149 34.58 26.32 37.57
C ARG A 149 34.03 26.05 38.97
N PRO A 150 33.66 24.80 39.29
CA PRO A 150 33.13 24.45 40.59
C PRO A 150 34.20 24.62 41.70
N GLU A 151 33.81 25.11 42.84
CA GLU A 151 34.67 25.12 44.02
C GLU A 151 34.93 23.67 44.48
N GLY A 152 36.18 23.36 44.85
CA GLY A 152 36.55 22.04 45.34
C GLY A 152 36.70 20.93 44.28
N GLY A 153 36.69 21.26 42.97
CA GLY A 153 36.96 20.29 41.89
C GLY A 153 35.82 19.30 41.64
N SER A 154 34.57 19.65 41.97
CA SER A 154 33.39 18.82 41.70
C SER A 154 33.13 18.66 40.21
N ASP A 155 32.53 17.51 39.80
CA ASP A 155 32.13 17.22 38.43
C ASP A 155 31.08 18.23 37.95
N ILE A 156 31.22 18.66 36.69
CA ILE A 156 30.17 19.44 36.04
C ILE A 156 29.07 18.50 35.56
N GLN A 157 27.83 19.00 35.60
CA GLN A 157 26.66 18.25 35.11
C GLN A 157 26.24 18.77 33.73
N MET A 158 26.31 17.90 32.69
CA MET A 158 25.87 18.22 31.35
C MET A 158 24.70 17.34 30.96
N GLN A 159 23.55 17.97 30.81
CA GLN A 159 22.35 17.32 30.31
C GLN A 159 22.22 17.56 28.81
N LEU A 160 22.27 16.48 28.02
CA LEU A 160 22.11 16.55 26.58
C LEU A 160 20.62 16.57 26.21
N GLU A 161 20.31 17.28 25.14
CA GLU A 161 18.97 17.42 24.59
C GLU A 161 18.88 16.63 23.30
N ARG A 162 17.86 15.77 23.16
CA ARG A 162 17.58 15.03 21.93
C ARG A 162 17.19 15.98 20.81
N LYS A 163 17.76 15.75 19.65
CA LYS A 163 17.47 16.49 18.41
C LYS A 163 16.69 15.65 17.39
N MET A 164 16.38 14.41 17.72
CA MET A 164 15.60 13.48 16.90
C MET A 164 14.20 13.32 17.47
N ALA A 165 13.25 12.92 16.62
CA ALA A 165 11.95 12.42 17.05
C ALA A 165 11.96 10.89 17.00
N ARG A 166 11.26 10.23 17.93
CA ARG A 166 11.09 8.79 17.93
C ARG A 166 9.73 8.43 17.35
N VAL A 167 9.72 7.57 16.33
CA VAL A 167 8.52 7.00 15.74
C VAL A 167 8.45 5.52 16.11
N ILE A 168 7.36 5.12 16.72
CA ILE A 168 7.01 3.75 17.06
C ILE A 168 5.78 3.36 16.25
N VAL A 169 5.90 2.38 15.39
CA VAL A 169 4.79 1.74 14.68
C VAL A 169 4.38 0.50 15.44
N ARG A 170 3.13 0.40 15.85
CA ARG A 170 2.58 -0.77 16.55
C ARG A 170 1.49 -1.41 15.72
N ILE A 171 1.60 -2.69 15.45
CA ILE A 171 0.52 -3.47 14.81
C ILE A 171 -0.53 -3.79 15.87
N SER A 172 -1.62 -3.04 15.88
CA SER A 172 -2.72 -3.19 16.87
C SER A 172 -3.75 -4.24 16.44
N GLY A 173 -3.84 -4.56 15.14
CA GLY A 173 -4.77 -5.57 14.64
C GLY A 173 -4.65 -5.80 13.14
N PHE A 174 -5.48 -6.74 12.68
CA PHE A 174 -5.65 -7.08 11.27
C PHE A 174 -7.13 -7.08 10.91
N GLY A 175 -7.47 -6.71 9.69
CA GLY A 175 -8.82 -6.78 9.16
C GLY A 175 -9.36 -8.21 9.15
N SER A 176 -10.69 -8.36 9.26
CA SER A 176 -11.37 -9.67 9.32
C SER A 176 -11.21 -10.52 8.06
N GLN A 177 -10.73 -9.94 6.97
CA GLN A 177 -10.48 -10.61 5.69
C GLN A 177 -9.19 -11.42 5.65
N TYR A 178 -8.31 -11.33 6.67
CA TYR A 178 -7.12 -12.16 6.77
C TYR A 178 -7.41 -13.46 7.53
N PHE A 179 -6.88 -14.58 7.04
CA PHE A 179 -6.78 -15.81 7.81
C PHE A 179 -5.70 -15.68 8.90
N ASP A 180 -5.74 -16.54 9.92
CA ASP A 180 -4.86 -16.40 11.08
C ASP A 180 -3.37 -16.54 10.73
N ASP A 181 -3.03 -17.36 9.75
CA ASP A 181 -1.67 -17.54 9.21
C ASP A 181 -1.17 -16.38 8.35
N GLN A 182 -2.07 -15.49 7.91
CA GLN A 182 -1.77 -14.29 7.13
C GLN A 182 -1.66 -13.02 7.99
N LYS A 183 -2.00 -13.08 9.27
CA LYS A 183 -1.97 -11.94 10.21
C LYS A 183 -0.55 -11.60 10.64
N THR A 184 0.29 -11.28 9.66
CA THR A 184 1.70 -10.88 9.87
C THR A 184 2.05 -9.72 8.94
N VAL A 185 3.08 -8.97 9.31
CA VAL A 185 3.71 -7.96 8.44
C VAL A 185 5.22 -8.19 8.36
N SER A 186 5.81 -7.80 7.26
CA SER A 186 7.25 -7.86 7.00
C SER A 186 7.72 -6.60 6.27
N ASN A 187 9.04 -6.46 6.05
CA ASN A 187 9.64 -5.35 5.30
C ASN A 187 9.11 -3.98 5.71
N VAL A 188 9.00 -3.75 7.03
CA VAL A 188 8.52 -2.47 7.54
C VAL A 188 9.61 -1.43 7.38
N SER A 189 9.28 -0.31 6.74
CA SER A 189 10.12 0.87 6.60
C SER A 189 9.41 2.10 7.18
N ILE A 190 10.17 2.97 7.81
CA ILE A 190 9.70 4.27 8.31
C ILE A 190 10.48 5.35 7.55
N TYR A 191 9.79 6.36 7.02
CA TYR A 191 10.42 7.43 6.25
C TYR A 191 10.58 8.67 7.11
N SER A 192 11.81 9.20 7.12
CA SER A 192 12.13 10.51 7.67
C SER A 192 11.92 11.58 6.60
N GLU A 193 11.40 12.75 6.95
CA GLU A 193 11.23 13.89 6.04
C GLU A 193 12.57 14.36 5.43
N ALA A 194 13.64 14.27 6.22
CA ALA A 194 14.99 14.67 5.83
C ALA A 194 16.04 13.60 6.16
N SER A 195 17.20 13.65 5.52
CA SER A 195 18.31 12.72 5.74
C SER A 195 19.30 13.20 6.81
N GLY A 196 19.12 14.38 7.38
CA GLY A 196 20.00 14.90 8.41
C GLY A 196 19.57 16.24 9.00
N ILE A 197 20.41 16.74 9.89
CA ILE A 197 20.25 18.04 10.55
C ILE A 197 21.51 18.87 10.26
N ALA A 198 21.34 20.14 9.87
CA ALA A 198 22.42 21.11 9.77
C ALA A 198 21.98 22.42 10.44
N ASP A 199 22.80 22.93 11.36
CA ASP A 199 22.54 24.16 12.13
C ASP A 199 21.13 24.19 12.76
N GLY A 200 20.69 23.03 13.27
CA GLY A 200 19.40 22.86 13.93
C GLY A 200 18.19 22.69 13.00
N ASN A 201 18.39 22.69 11.67
CA ASN A 201 17.32 22.56 10.68
C ASN A 201 17.39 21.21 9.95
N PRO A 202 16.24 20.63 9.53
CA PRO A 202 16.19 19.49 8.66
C PRO A 202 16.92 19.77 7.34
N THR A 203 17.69 18.80 6.85
CA THR A 203 18.43 18.93 5.59
C THR A 203 18.46 17.63 4.80
N GLY A 204 18.65 17.75 3.49
CA GLY A 204 18.64 16.61 2.58
C GLY A 204 17.25 16.24 2.08
N ARG A 205 17.10 15.00 1.62
CA ARG A 205 15.83 14.49 1.07
C ARG A 205 15.18 13.52 2.05
N SER A 206 13.90 13.26 1.85
CA SER A 206 13.20 12.17 2.53
C SER A 206 13.98 10.87 2.40
N THR A 207 14.13 10.17 3.51
CA THR A 207 15.01 9.01 3.64
C THR A 207 14.26 7.84 4.24
N GLU A 208 14.42 6.66 3.61
CA GLU A 208 13.91 5.40 4.10
C GLU A 208 14.79 4.87 5.22
N ILE A 209 14.17 4.45 6.32
CA ILE A 209 14.84 3.89 7.50
C ILE A 209 14.31 2.49 7.74
N GLN A 210 15.23 1.53 7.88
CA GLN A 210 14.95 0.20 8.39
C GLN A 210 14.87 0.27 9.92
N PRO A 211 13.69 0.09 10.54
CA PRO A 211 13.51 0.29 11.98
C PRO A 211 14.04 -0.89 12.80
N TYR A 212 14.24 -0.66 14.08
CA TYR A 212 14.41 -1.72 15.06
C TYR A 212 13.10 -2.49 15.23
N ALA A 213 13.15 -3.81 15.09
CA ALA A 213 11.98 -4.69 15.05
C ALA A 213 12.22 -5.94 15.93
N PRO A 214 11.89 -5.92 17.24
CA PRO A 214 12.09 -7.06 18.13
C PRO A 214 11.03 -8.16 17.99
N GLY A 215 9.91 -7.89 17.27
CA GLY A 215 8.77 -8.78 17.13
C GLY A 215 8.82 -9.68 15.90
N ASN A 216 7.79 -10.50 15.74
CA ASN A 216 7.62 -11.47 14.65
C ASN A 216 6.66 -11.01 13.54
N GLY A 217 6.23 -9.75 13.56
CA GLY A 217 5.31 -9.17 12.59
C GLY A 217 3.82 -9.33 12.90
N GLY A 218 3.46 -10.12 13.89
CA GLY A 218 2.06 -10.30 14.32
C GLY A 218 1.49 -9.14 15.11
N GLN A 219 0.24 -9.28 15.56
CA GLN A 219 -0.40 -8.30 16.43
C GLN A 219 0.43 -8.07 17.70
N GLY A 220 0.62 -6.82 18.09
CA GLY A 220 1.45 -6.39 19.21
C GLY A 220 2.91 -6.11 18.83
N SER A 221 3.36 -6.49 17.64
CA SER A 221 4.72 -6.17 17.15
C SER A 221 4.92 -4.66 17.04
N THR A 222 6.14 -4.22 17.39
CA THR A 222 6.54 -2.82 17.33
C THR A 222 7.77 -2.64 16.44
N TYR A 223 7.82 -1.48 15.79
CA TYR A 223 8.90 -1.06 14.90
C TYR A 223 9.29 0.36 15.30
N THR A 224 10.54 0.56 15.70
CA THR A 224 11.00 1.83 16.24
C THR A 224 12.09 2.42 15.35
N ALA A 225 11.95 3.69 15.00
CA ALA A 225 12.97 4.46 14.29
C ALA A 225 13.14 5.85 14.91
N LEU A 226 14.35 6.38 14.82
CA LEU A 226 14.66 7.76 15.10
C LEU A 226 14.73 8.52 13.78
N VAL A 227 13.91 9.54 13.64
CA VAL A 227 13.75 10.33 12.43
C VAL A 227 14.11 11.79 12.67
N VAL A 228 14.48 12.50 11.62
CA VAL A 228 14.69 13.95 11.69
C VAL A 228 13.34 14.62 11.93
N PRO A 229 13.20 15.46 12.96
CA PRO A 229 11.99 16.27 13.18
C PRO A 229 11.78 17.22 12.00
N GLY A 230 10.52 17.53 11.67
CA GLY A 230 10.20 18.37 10.52
C GLY A 230 8.78 18.90 10.57
N TYR A 231 8.43 19.71 9.59
CA TYR A 231 7.14 20.41 9.51
C TYR A 231 6.00 19.55 8.93
N GLY A 232 6.31 18.30 8.57
CA GLY A 232 5.39 17.39 7.92
C GLY A 232 5.33 17.55 6.41
N ASP A 233 5.04 16.45 5.71
CA ASP A 233 4.82 16.40 4.26
C ASP A 233 3.67 15.45 3.97
N SER A 234 2.49 15.99 3.66
CA SER A 234 1.26 15.22 3.40
C SER A 234 1.34 14.34 2.15
N GLY A 235 2.24 14.62 1.22
CA GLY A 235 2.45 13.84 -0.01
C GLY A 235 3.51 12.76 0.11
N ALA A 236 4.38 12.83 1.11
CA ALA A 236 5.49 11.90 1.27
C ALA A 236 5.05 10.53 1.80
N ARG A 237 5.83 9.50 1.48
CA ARG A 237 5.72 8.19 2.14
C ARG A 237 6.09 8.33 3.61
N PHE A 238 5.32 7.70 4.49
CA PHE A 238 5.61 7.70 5.91
C PHE A 238 5.92 6.32 6.46
N ILE A 239 5.00 5.36 6.31
CA ILE A 239 5.20 3.98 6.77
C ILE A 239 4.88 3.06 5.60
N GLN A 240 5.77 2.13 5.29
CA GLN A 240 5.55 1.08 4.31
C GLN A 240 5.72 -0.27 4.97
N LEU A 241 4.90 -1.24 4.60
CA LEU A 241 5.02 -2.62 5.06
C LEU A 241 4.53 -3.59 4.00
N THR A 242 4.90 -4.85 4.14
CA THR A 242 4.36 -5.95 3.34
C THR A 242 3.46 -6.79 4.25
N ASP A 243 2.21 -7.04 3.84
CA ASP A 243 1.27 -7.89 4.59
C ASP A 243 1.57 -9.38 4.42
N GLY A 244 0.83 -10.23 5.12
CA GLY A 244 1.03 -11.68 5.07
C GLY A 244 0.63 -12.34 3.74
N GLU A 245 0.00 -11.62 2.82
CA GLU A 245 -0.29 -12.05 1.45
C GLU A 245 0.78 -11.59 0.45
N GLY A 246 1.76 -10.78 0.90
CA GLY A 246 2.84 -10.25 0.07
C GLY A 246 2.51 -8.91 -0.59
N SER A 247 1.38 -8.27 -0.25
CA SER A 247 1.00 -6.95 -0.75
C SER A 247 1.76 -5.85 -0.03
N THR A 248 2.29 -4.89 -0.78
CA THR A 248 2.92 -3.69 -0.20
C THR A 248 1.86 -2.66 0.12
N LEU A 249 1.78 -2.26 1.37
CA LEU A 249 0.86 -1.26 1.90
C LEU A 249 1.62 -0.02 2.35
N LEU A 250 1.01 1.16 2.21
CA LEU A 250 1.64 2.45 2.44
C LEU A 250 0.73 3.39 3.23
N VAL A 251 1.28 4.00 4.28
CA VAL A 251 0.72 5.20 4.91
C VAL A 251 1.43 6.41 4.30
N LYS A 252 0.68 7.28 3.65
CA LYS A 252 1.18 8.57 3.12
C LYS A 252 0.98 9.67 4.15
N GLY A 253 1.83 10.68 4.06
CA GLY A 253 1.82 11.85 4.92
C GLY A 253 2.70 11.67 6.16
N ILE A 254 3.86 12.34 6.16
CA ILE A 254 4.69 12.49 7.36
C ILE A 254 4.07 13.60 8.18
N PRO A 255 3.62 13.34 9.43
CA PRO A 255 3.10 14.38 10.29
C PRO A 255 4.22 15.33 10.75
N GLU A 256 3.84 16.48 11.28
CA GLU A 256 4.78 17.33 12.02
C GLU A 256 5.32 16.56 13.22
N LEU A 257 6.65 16.48 13.32
CA LEU A 257 7.35 15.77 14.39
C LEU A 257 8.33 16.72 15.07
N GLU A 258 8.28 16.77 16.40
CA GLU A 258 9.12 17.62 17.21
C GLU A 258 10.29 16.84 17.84
N ALA A 259 11.43 17.51 17.97
CA ALA A 259 12.61 16.96 18.63
C ALA A 259 12.33 16.59 20.08
N GLY A 260 12.81 15.44 20.53
CA GLY A 260 12.64 14.96 21.90
C GLY A 260 11.26 14.35 22.19
N ASN A 261 10.36 14.28 21.21
CA ASN A 261 9.06 13.64 21.36
C ASN A 261 9.06 12.21 20.80
N SER A 262 8.20 11.38 21.37
CA SER A 262 7.95 10.00 20.97
C SER A 262 6.51 9.86 20.47
N TYR A 263 6.36 9.37 19.24
CA TYR A 263 5.09 9.22 18.54
C TYR A 263 4.82 7.73 18.33
N THR A 264 3.72 7.22 18.89
CA THR A 264 3.28 5.84 18.70
C THR A 264 2.08 5.80 17.77
N PHE A 265 2.24 5.20 16.59
CA PHE A 265 1.20 4.99 15.59
C PHE A 265 0.66 3.57 15.72
N ASN A 266 -0.59 3.43 16.14
CA ASN A 266 -1.27 2.15 16.25
C ASN A 266 -1.97 1.84 14.93
N LEU A 267 -1.52 0.80 14.21
CA LEU A 267 -1.99 0.45 12.89
C LEU A 267 -2.89 -0.78 12.92
N VAL A 268 -3.99 -0.74 12.19
CA VAL A 268 -4.78 -1.89 11.79
C VAL A 268 -4.51 -2.17 10.32
N VAL A 269 -4.00 -3.37 10.02
CA VAL A 269 -3.62 -3.78 8.67
C VAL A 269 -4.82 -4.43 8.00
N GLY A 270 -5.31 -3.83 6.91
CA GLY A 270 -6.35 -4.38 6.04
C GLY A 270 -5.75 -4.84 4.71
N LYS A 271 -6.45 -5.70 3.93
CA LYS A 271 -5.93 -6.28 2.68
C LYS A 271 -5.44 -5.26 1.66
N ASN A 272 -6.03 -4.09 1.59
CA ASN A 272 -5.69 -3.08 0.58
C ASN A 272 -5.39 -1.71 1.19
N ARG A 273 -5.32 -1.63 2.52
CA ARG A 273 -5.06 -0.37 3.22
C ARG A 273 -4.53 -0.61 4.63
N ILE A 274 -3.83 0.40 5.13
CA ILE A 274 -3.50 0.52 6.55
C ILE A 274 -4.42 1.58 7.15
N GLU A 275 -5.02 1.27 8.29
CA GLU A 275 -5.76 2.23 9.11
C GLU A 275 -4.88 2.66 10.29
N VAL A 276 -4.67 3.97 10.46
CA VAL A 276 -4.04 4.52 11.65
C VAL A 276 -5.13 4.68 12.72
N ALA A 277 -5.25 3.67 13.59
CA ALA A 277 -6.32 3.63 14.59
C ALA A 277 -6.15 4.70 15.69
N SER A 278 -4.93 5.04 16.04
CA SER A 278 -4.62 6.13 16.98
C SER A 278 -3.15 6.53 16.91
N VAL A 279 -2.88 7.75 17.31
CA VAL A 279 -1.52 8.27 17.55
C VAL A 279 -1.41 8.73 18.98
N THR A 280 -0.35 8.32 19.67
CA THR A 280 -0.01 8.79 21.02
C THR A 280 1.30 9.55 20.96
N VAL A 281 1.32 10.76 21.50
CA VAL A 281 2.51 11.60 21.58
C VAL A 281 2.95 11.71 23.03
N GLN A 282 4.22 11.48 23.28
CA GLN A 282 4.83 11.60 24.60
C GLN A 282 6.11 12.39 24.51
N ASP A 283 6.37 13.24 25.51
CA ASP A 283 7.69 13.83 25.68
C ASP A 283 8.71 12.71 25.99
N TRP A 284 9.60 12.46 25.05
CA TRP A 284 10.62 11.41 25.19
C TRP A 284 11.65 11.75 26.26
N THR A 285 11.74 13.02 26.68
CA THR A 285 12.61 13.45 27.77
C THR A 285 11.96 13.37 29.14
N THR A 286 10.66 13.58 29.28
CA THR A 286 9.96 13.57 30.57
C THR A 286 9.05 12.35 30.76
N GLY A 287 8.69 11.64 29.69
CA GLY A 287 7.72 10.55 29.71
C GLY A 287 6.28 11.03 29.93
N GLU A 288 6.04 12.34 29.90
CA GLU A 288 4.71 12.92 30.02
C GLU A 288 3.96 12.82 28.69
N THR A 289 2.66 12.50 28.75
CA THR A 289 1.80 12.52 27.57
C THR A 289 1.47 13.95 27.21
N LEU A 290 1.82 14.38 26.01
CA LEU A 290 1.49 15.70 25.50
C LEU A 290 0.06 15.68 24.94
N SER A 291 -0.78 16.63 25.39
CA SER A 291 -2.11 16.80 24.85
C SER A 291 -2.04 17.51 23.50
N GLY A 292 -2.51 16.87 22.42
CA GLY A 292 -2.74 17.55 21.13
C GLY A 292 -2.20 16.90 19.87
N GLY A 293 -1.49 15.76 19.97
CA GLY A 293 -1.06 15.02 18.79
C GLY A 293 -2.11 14.03 18.32
N GLN A 294 -3.19 14.48 17.71
CA GLN A 294 -3.97 13.63 16.83
C GLN A 294 -3.39 13.82 15.42
N ALA A 295 -2.74 12.78 14.88
CA ALA A 295 -2.65 12.71 13.44
C ALA A 295 -4.09 12.62 12.92
N GLU A 296 -4.46 13.51 12.00
CA GLU A 296 -5.72 13.34 11.29
C GLU A 296 -5.69 11.95 10.66
N GLU A 297 -6.76 11.19 10.90
CA GLU A 297 -6.99 9.91 10.22
C GLU A 297 -6.83 10.19 8.73
N GLN A 298 -5.72 9.75 8.14
CA GLN A 298 -5.61 9.77 6.68
C GLN A 298 -6.60 8.72 6.17
N THR A 299 -7.83 9.15 5.98
CA THR A 299 -8.77 8.41 5.16
C THR A 299 -8.09 8.24 3.81
N GLY A 300 -7.78 7.00 3.45
CA GLY A 300 -7.21 6.71 2.14
C GLY A 300 -8.00 7.45 1.06
N VAL A 301 -7.32 7.92 0.02
CA VAL A 301 -7.96 8.60 -1.10
C VAL A 301 -9.02 7.66 -1.66
N LYS A 302 -10.29 8.08 -1.50
CA LYS A 302 -11.44 7.27 -1.89
C LYS A 302 -11.69 7.39 -3.39
N VAL A 303 -12.20 6.30 -3.95
CA VAL A 303 -12.72 6.30 -5.32
C VAL A 303 -13.93 7.25 -5.38
N THR A 304 -13.93 8.13 -6.38
CA THR A 304 -15.03 9.05 -6.67
C THR A 304 -15.76 8.72 -7.96
N ALA A 305 -15.10 7.99 -8.88
CA ALA A 305 -15.72 7.49 -10.10
C ALA A 305 -15.01 6.22 -10.62
N ILE A 306 -15.80 5.34 -11.26
CA ILE A 306 -15.34 4.17 -12.01
C ILE A 306 -15.86 4.29 -13.44
N THR A 307 -15.02 4.02 -14.43
CA THR A 307 -15.42 3.94 -15.83
C THR A 307 -15.16 2.52 -16.35
N LEU A 308 -16.19 1.92 -16.94
CA LEU A 308 -16.07 0.60 -17.59
C LEU A 308 -15.69 0.77 -19.07
N ASN A 309 -15.13 -0.30 -19.65
CA ASN A 309 -14.84 -0.38 -21.08
C ASN A 309 -16.12 -0.34 -21.94
N LYS A 310 -17.30 -0.68 -21.36
CA LYS A 310 -18.62 -0.64 -21.99
C LYS A 310 -19.69 -0.27 -20.98
N THR A 311 -20.68 0.50 -21.44
CA THR A 311 -21.89 0.84 -20.66
C THR A 311 -23.09 -0.01 -21.06
N ALA A 312 -23.03 -0.64 -22.22
CA ALA A 312 -24.02 -1.60 -22.72
C ALA A 312 -23.37 -2.59 -23.68
N THR A 313 -23.89 -3.82 -23.73
CA THR A 313 -23.49 -4.85 -24.70
C THR A 313 -24.60 -5.86 -24.94
N THR A 314 -24.57 -6.54 -26.12
CA THR A 314 -25.47 -7.66 -26.45
C THR A 314 -24.64 -8.93 -26.64
N ILE A 315 -24.99 -9.97 -25.89
CA ILE A 315 -24.29 -11.26 -25.91
C ILE A 315 -25.30 -12.36 -26.27
N THR A 316 -24.96 -13.27 -27.16
CA THR A 316 -25.82 -14.43 -27.44
C THR A 316 -25.76 -15.44 -26.30
N ALA A 317 -26.91 -15.99 -25.91
CA ALA A 317 -26.99 -17.03 -24.88
C ALA A 317 -25.97 -18.17 -25.10
N GLY A 318 -25.25 -18.54 -24.05
CA GLY A 318 -24.17 -19.50 -24.05
C GLY A 318 -22.79 -18.91 -24.44
N GLN A 319 -22.71 -17.63 -24.84
CA GLN A 319 -21.45 -16.95 -25.12
C GLN A 319 -20.97 -16.13 -23.92
N THR A 320 -19.72 -15.70 -23.96
CA THR A 320 -19.09 -14.90 -22.89
C THR A 320 -18.46 -13.63 -23.44
N GLU A 321 -18.39 -12.59 -22.61
CA GLU A 321 -17.68 -11.35 -22.87
C GLU A 321 -17.02 -10.84 -21.58
N THR A 322 -15.84 -10.21 -21.67
CA THR A 322 -15.17 -9.64 -20.50
C THR A 322 -15.40 -8.12 -20.42
N LEU A 323 -15.99 -7.69 -19.33
CA LEU A 323 -16.02 -6.30 -18.92
C LEU A 323 -14.75 -6.00 -18.12
N SER A 324 -14.26 -4.76 -18.23
CA SER A 324 -13.09 -4.30 -17.49
C SER A 324 -13.26 -2.86 -17.02
N VAL A 325 -12.59 -2.52 -15.94
CA VAL A 325 -12.47 -1.13 -15.50
C VAL A 325 -11.45 -0.43 -16.40
N SER A 326 -11.89 0.63 -17.10
CA SER A 326 -11.03 1.45 -17.95
C SER A 326 -10.28 2.51 -17.17
N SER A 327 -10.91 3.08 -16.14
CA SER A 327 -10.27 4.05 -15.24
C SER A 327 -11.00 4.12 -13.90
N VAL A 328 -10.24 4.48 -12.89
CA VAL A 328 -10.71 4.85 -11.55
C VAL A 328 -10.28 6.29 -11.30
N THR A 329 -11.13 7.09 -10.69
CA THR A 329 -10.85 8.47 -10.34
C THR A 329 -10.99 8.64 -8.82
N PRO A 330 -10.06 9.35 -8.16
CA PRO A 330 -8.79 9.80 -8.71
C PRO A 330 -7.82 8.65 -8.99
N ASP A 331 -6.79 8.88 -9.81
CA ASP A 331 -5.81 7.87 -10.23
C ASP A 331 -4.85 7.44 -9.11
N ASP A 332 -4.80 8.22 -8.02
CA ASP A 332 -4.08 7.92 -6.78
C ASP A 332 -5.00 7.33 -5.68
N ALA A 333 -6.22 6.89 -6.03
CA ALA A 333 -7.09 6.20 -5.09
C ALA A 333 -6.36 5.00 -4.42
N THR A 334 -6.49 4.91 -3.10
CA THR A 334 -5.70 3.97 -2.29
C THR A 334 -6.02 2.52 -2.61
N ASP A 335 -7.30 2.22 -2.90
CA ASP A 335 -7.77 0.94 -3.39
C ASP A 335 -8.60 1.16 -4.66
N GLN A 336 -8.07 0.68 -5.79
CA GLN A 336 -8.70 0.78 -7.11
C GLN A 336 -9.38 -0.53 -7.53
N THR A 337 -9.45 -1.51 -6.64
CA THR A 337 -10.07 -2.80 -6.94
C THR A 337 -11.59 -2.69 -6.88
N VAL A 338 -12.24 -3.59 -7.62
CA VAL A 338 -13.70 -3.66 -7.67
C VAL A 338 -14.19 -5.08 -7.44
N THR A 339 -15.43 -5.18 -6.94
CA THR A 339 -16.20 -6.43 -6.89
C THR A 339 -17.30 -6.36 -7.93
N TRP A 340 -17.42 -7.43 -8.74
CA TRP A 340 -18.44 -7.57 -9.77
C TRP A 340 -19.68 -8.27 -9.23
N SER A 341 -20.85 -7.83 -9.70
CA SER A 341 -22.14 -8.47 -9.39
C SER A 341 -23.12 -8.37 -10.54
N SER A 342 -24.06 -9.29 -10.61
CA SER A 342 -25.21 -9.26 -11.52
C SER A 342 -26.49 -9.07 -10.71
N ASP A 343 -27.40 -8.22 -11.18
CA ASP A 343 -28.73 -8.09 -10.59
C ASP A 343 -29.70 -9.22 -11.02
N ASN A 344 -29.33 -9.99 -12.08
CA ASN A 344 -30.13 -11.09 -12.59
C ASN A 344 -29.26 -12.24 -13.13
N GLU A 345 -28.77 -13.10 -12.25
CA GLU A 345 -27.93 -14.24 -12.61
C GLU A 345 -28.65 -15.30 -13.47
N ALA A 346 -29.97 -15.30 -13.50
CA ALA A 346 -30.73 -16.18 -14.41
C ALA A 346 -30.58 -15.76 -15.88
N VAL A 347 -30.24 -14.48 -16.14
CA VAL A 347 -30.00 -13.92 -17.46
C VAL A 347 -28.51 -13.86 -17.78
N ALA A 348 -27.69 -13.31 -16.90
CA ALA A 348 -26.26 -13.23 -17.10
C ALA A 348 -25.53 -13.32 -15.74
N THR A 349 -24.45 -14.11 -15.67
CA THR A 349 -23.56 -14.18 -14.51
C THR A 349 -22.27 -13.44 -14.80
N VAL A 350 -21.56 -13.04 -13.75
CA VAL A 350 -20.21 -12.43 -13.85
C VAL A 350 -19.29 -13.06 -12.81
N ASP A 351 -18.04 -13.31 -13.17
CA ASP A 351 -17.01 -13.79 -12.25
C ASP A 351 -16.16 -12.63 -11.67
N ALA A 352 -15.20 -12.97 -10.80
CA ALA A 352 -14.34 -12.00 -10.15
C ALA A 352 -13.46 -11.20 -11.13
N ASP A 353 -13.18 -11.75 -12.31
CA ASP A 353 -12.35 -11.13 -13.35
C ASP A 353 -13.17 -10.27 -14.34
N GLY A 354 -14.47 -10.11 -14.08
CA GLY A 354 -15.38 -9.35 -14.95
C GLY A 354 -15.84 -10.11 -16.20
N LYS A 355 -15.61 -11.43 -16.28
CA LYS A 355 -16.09 -12.25 -17.38
C LYS A 355 -17.58 -12.54 -17.21
N VAL A 356 -18.38 -12.00 -18.11
CA VAL A 356 -19.82 -12.19 -18.17
C VAL A 356 -20.13 -13.44 -18.97
N THR A 357 -21.03 -14.28 -18.46
CA THR A 357 -21.60 -15.43 -19.18
C THR A 357 -23.09 -15.22 -19.40
N ALA A 358 -23.51 -15.17 -20.66
CA ALA A 358 -24.90 -15.07 -21.05
C ALA A 358 -25.63 -16.40 -20.84
N VAL A 359 -26.63 -16.42 -19.94
CA VAL A 359 -27.36 -17.67 -19.54
C VAL A 359 -28.63 -17.84 -20.32
N ALA A 360 -29.52 -16.87 -20.27
CA ALA A 360 -30.83 -16.93 -20.91
C ALA A 360 -31.25 -15.57 -21.46
N LEU A 361 -32.18 -15.59 -22.44
CA LEU A 361 -32.76 -14.38 -23.03
C LEU A 361 -33.31 -13.43 -21.96
N GLY A 362 -32.87 -12.18 -21.98
CA GLY A 362 -33.26 -11.16 -21.02
C GLY A 362 -32.29 -10.02 -20.95
N THR A 363 -32.43 -9.18 -19.92
CA THR A 363 -31.53 -8.08 -19.62
C THR A 363 -31.05 -8.21 -18.16
N ALA A 364 -29.78 -7.99 -17.93
CA ALA A 364 -29.17 -7.92 -16.60
C ALA A 364 -28.22 -6.72 -16.51
N ASN A 365 -28.14 -6.11 -15.34
CA ASN A 365 -27.15 -5.10 -15.04
C ASN A 365 -25.95 -5.74 -14.35
N ILE A 366 -24.80 -5.62 -14.97
CA ILE A 366 -23.52 -6.04 -14.38
C ILE A 366 -22.87 -4.81 -13.77
N THR A 367 -22.63 -4.86 -12.46
CA THR A 367 -22.15 -3.73 -11.67
C THR A 367 -20.77 -4.02 -11.08
N ALA A 368 -19.82 -3.09 -11.28
CA ALA A 368 -18.56 -3.02 -10.56
C ALA A 368 -18.71 -2.05 -9.38
N THR A 369 -18.39 -2.52 -8.17
CA THR A 369 -18.45 -1.74 -6.93
C THR A 369 -17.03 -1.57 -6.38
N ALA A 370 -16.62 -0.34 -6.05
CA ALA A 370 -15.33 -0.06 -5.42
C ALA A 370 -15.19 -0.76 -4.06
N ASN A 371 -14.05 -1.40 -3.81
CA ASN A 371 -13.76 -2.12 -2.56
C ASN A 371 -13.26 -1.21 -1.44
N ASP A 372 -12.95 0.05 -1.73
CA ASP A 372 -12.45 1.06 -0.78
C ASP A 372 -13.49 1.54 0.24
N GLY A 373 -14.71 1.03 0.17
CA GLY A 373 -15.84 1.43 1.02
C GLY A 373 -16.43 2.81 0.68
N SER A 374 -16.10 3.40 -0.50
CA SER A 374 -16.75 4.62 -1.01
C SER A 374 -18.20 4.40 -1.44
N GLY A 375 -18.55 3.14 -1.78
CA GLY A 375 -19.85 2.79 -2.37
C GLY A 375 -20.01 3.22 -3.83
N VAL A 376 -18.94 3.66 -4.50
CA VAL A 376 -18.95 4.06 -5.91
C VAL A 376 -19.14 2.83 -6.78
N THR A 377 -20.05 2.93 -7.76
CA THR A 377 -20.38 1.86 -8.68
C THR A 377 -20.35 2.32 -10.12
N ALA A 378 -20.13 1.37 -11.04
CA ALA A 378 -20.33 1.56 -12.48
C ALA A 378 -21.07 0.34 -13.04
N THR A 379 -22.02 0.57 -13.95
CA THR A 379 -22.92 -0.47 -14.46
C THR A 379 -22.83 -0.58 -15.96
N CYS A 380 -22.84 -1.84 -16.47
CA CYS A 380 -23.02 -2.18 -17.86
C CYS A 380 -24.34 -2.93 -18.03
N VAL A 381 -25.20 -2.46 -18.93
CA VAL A 381 -26.44 -3.17 -19.31
C VAL A 381 -26.10 -4.28 -20.28
N VAL A 382 -26.35 -5.52 -19.89
CA VAL A 382 -26.12 -6.72 -20.71
C VAL A 382 -27.46 -7.22 -21.24
N THR A 383 -27.65 -7.15 -22.56
CA THR A 383 -28.77 -7.78 -23.24
C THR A 383 -28.35 -9.15 -23.74
N VAL A 384 -29.03 -10.19 -23.29
CA VAL A 384 -28.80 -11.54 -23.78
C VAL A 384 -29.78 -11.85 -24.90
N SER A 385 -29.25 -12.11 -26.09
CA SER A 385 -30.01 -12.53 -27.27
C SER A 385 -30.08 -14.04 -27.36
N LYS A 386 -31.15 -14.54 -27.99
CA LYS A 386 -31.33 -15.98 -28.33
C LYS A 386 -31.24 -16.14 -29.83
N VAL A 387 -30.47 -17.12 -30.28
CA VAL A 387 -30.45 -17.55 -31.66
C VAL A 387 -31.22 -18.85 -31.80
N VAL A 388 -32.23 -18.87 -32.66
CA VAL A 388 -33.00 -20.07 -33.00
C VAL A 388 -32.68 -20.46 -34.43
N THR A 389 -32.14 -21.65 -34.62
CA THR A 389 -31.90 -22.25 -35.96
C THR A 389 -32.97 -23.26 -36.24
N ILE A 390 -33.68 -23.07 -37.32
CA ILE A 390 -34.74 -23.94 -37.81
C ILE A 390 -34.26 -24.56 -39.10
N ASN A 391 -34.11 -25.88 -39.14
CA ASN A 391 -33.78 -26.62 -40.33
C ASN A 391 -35.05 -27.21 -40.98
N GLN A 392 -34.99 -27.53 -42.27
CA GLN A 392 -36.11 -28.13 -42.96
C GLN A 392 -36.68 -29.35 -42.22
N SER A 393 -35.84 -30.17 -41.58
CA SER A 393 -36.25 -31.32 -40.78
C SER A 393 -37.15 -31.00 -39.59
N ASP A 394 -37.22 -29.74 -39.16
CA ASP A 394 -38.04 -29.28 -38.03
C ASP A 394 -39.49 -28.93 -38.46
N TRP A 395 -39.81 -28.95 -39.77
CA TRP A 395 -41.11 -28.49 -40.31
C TRP A 395 -42.24 -29.48 -40.20
N GLY A 396 -41.96 -30.71 -39.76
CA GLY A 396 -42.92 -31.81 -39.75
C GLY A 396 -43.01 -32.52 -41.11
N ASN A 397 -44.02 -33.37 -41.29
CA ASN A 397 -44.19 -34.13 -42.52
C ASN A 397 -45.37 -33.58 -43.33
N GLY A 398 -45.16 -33.41 -44.64
CA GLY A 398 -46.19 -33.02 -45.58
C GLY A 398 -46.45 -31.51 -45.69
N TYR A 399 -47.62 -31.16 -46.19
CA TYR A 399 -48.04 -29.78 -46.36
C TYR A 399 -48.73 -29.28 -45.10
N SER A 400 -48.27 -28.17 -44.53
CA SER A 400 -48.89 -27.54 -43.38
C SER A 400 -48.89 -26.01 -43.56
N GLY A 401 -49.80 -25.28 -42.87
CA GLY A 401 -49.84 -23.80 -42.89
C GLY A 401 -48.92 -23.13 -41.86
N SER A 402 -48.36 -23.89 -40.91
CA SER A 402 -47.42 -23.36 -39.93
C SER A 402 -46.69 -24.45 -39.17
N PHE A 403 -45.53 -24.11 -38.63
CA PHE A 403 -44.77 -24.93 -37.65
C PHE A 403 -44.11 -24.04 -36.60
N THR A 404 -43.76 -24.65 -35.46
CA THR A 404 -43.11 -23.92 -34.36
C THR A 404 -41.90 -24.69 -33.85
N LYS A 405 -40.78 -24.00 -33.64
CA LYS A 405 -39.57 -24.52 -33.00
C LYS A 405 -39.00 -23.49 -32.01
N ASP A 406 -38.71 -23.90 -30.79
CA ASP A 406 -38.05 -23.13 -29.72
C ASP A 406 -38.62 -21.74 -29.52
N GLY A 407 -39.95 -21.58 -29.68
CA GLY A 407 -40.69 -20.32 -29.47
C GLY A 407 -40.74 -19.42 -30.73
N VAL A 408 -40.30 -19.90 -31.90
CA VAL A 408 -40.48 -19.23 -33.19
C VAL A 408 -41.47 -20.02 -33.99
N THR A 409 -42.53 -19.32 -34.46
CA THR A 409 -43.54 -19.88 -35.38
C THR A 409 -43.34 -19.29 -36.77
N VAL A 410 -43.29 -20.15 -37.78
CA VAL A 410 -43.28 -19.78 -39.18
C VAL A 410 -44.60 -20.18 -39.76
N SER A 411 -45.28 -19.24 -40.48
CA SER A 411 -46.53 -19.48 -41.18
C SER A 411 -46.37 -19.02 -42.63
N ALA A 412 -46.91 -19.81 -43.58
CA ALA A 412 -46.97 -19.46 -44.99
C ALA A 412 -48.26 -20.05 -45.60
N GLU A 413 -48.67 -19.59 -46.77
CA GLU A 413 -49.83 -20.19 -47.46
C GLU A 413 -49.59 -21.68 -47.71
N ILE A 414 -48.38 -22.03 -48.13
CA ILE A 414 -47.96 -23.42 -48.31
C ILE A 414 -46.56 -23.58 -47.68
N ILE A 415 -46.45 -24.60 -46.82
CA ILE A 415 -45.18 -25.06 -46.29
C ILE A 415 -45.01 -26.49 -46.77
N ASP A 416 -44.03 -26.69 -47.67
CA ASP A 416 -43.64 -27.99 -48.17
C ASP A 416 -42.34 -28.44 -47.52
N SER A 417 -42.46 -29.43 -46.62
CA SER A 417 -41.32 -29.92 -45.84
C SER A 417 -40.45 -30.90 -46.66
N GLU A 418 -40.94 -31.46 -47.76
CA GLU A 418 -40.16 -32.39 -48.59
C GLU A 418 -39.11 -31.66 -49.42
N ASP A 419 -39.51 -30.55 -50.06
CA ASP A 419 -38.62 -29.73 -50.89
C ASP A 419 -38.06 -28.48 -50.11
N GLY A 420 -38.59 -28.20 -48.94
CA GLY A 420 -38.15 -27.05 -48.12
C GLY A 420 -38.68 -25.70 -48.61
N ASN A 421 -39.92 -25.68 -49.08
CA ASN A 421 -40.54 -24.48 -49.65
C ASN A 421 -41.43 -23.76 -48.66
N LEU A 422 -41.35 -22.41 -48.64
CA LEU A 422 -42.33 -21.48 -48.04
C LEU A 422 -42.90 -20.64 -49.18
N MET A 423 -44.15 -20.81 -49.53
CA MET A 423 -44.78 -20.21 -50.74
C MET A 423 -46.00 -19.39 -50.37
N GLY A 424 -46.29 -18.36 -51.21
CA GLY A 424 -47.46 -17.52 -51.13
C GLY A 424 -47.39 -16.36 -50.14
N GLY A 425 -46.21 -16.16 -49.52
CA GLY A 425 -46.02 -15.20 -48.46
C GLY A 425 -46.38 -15.76 -47.07
N GLY A 426 -45.99 -15.03 -46.01
CA GLY A 426 -46.21 -15.52 -44.65
C GLY A 426 -45.62 -14.62 -43.55
N THR A 427 -45.50 -15.21 -42.36
CA THR A 427 -44.96 -14.53 -41.17
C THR A 427 -44.01 -15.40 -40.38
N PHE A 428 -43.02 -14.75 -39.78
CA PHE A 428 -42.25 -15.26 -38.67
C PHE A 428 -42.79 -14.57 -37.41
N SER A 429 -43.13 -15.31 -36.39
CA SER A 429 -43.60 -14.76 -35.12
C SER A 429 -42.94 -15.44 -33.93
N THR A 430 -42.82 -14.71 -32.82
CA THR A 430 -42.24 -15.25 -31.58
C THR A 430 -42.93 -14.66 -30.35
N THR A 431 -43.06 -15.44 -29.29
CA THR A 431 -43.49 -15.00 -27.96
C THR A 431 -42.31 -14.73 -27.00
N LEU A 432 -41.08 -14.92 -27.46
CA LEU A 432 -39.88 -14.76 -26.65
C LEU A 432 -39.40 -13.34 -26.49
N GLY A 433 -39.71 -12.48 -27.48
CA GLY A 433 -39.24 -11.12 -27.56
C GLY A 433 -39.45 -10.53 -28.95
N ASN A 434 -38.45 -9.80 -29.43
CA ASN A 434 -38.49 -9.21 -30.75
C ASN A 434 -37.37 -9.77 -31.66
N PHE A 435 -37.68 -10.09 -32.91
CA PHE A 435 -36.63 -10.35 -33.88
C PHE A 435 -35.83 -9.11 -34.16
N THR A 436 -34.50 -9.26 -34.17
CA THR A 436 -33.56 -8.21 -34.61
C THR A 436 -32.94 -8.61 -35.96
N LYS A 437 -32.92 -9.93 -36.26
CA LYS A 437 -32.44 -10.48 -37.53
C LYS A 437 -33.09 -11.79 -37.84
N ILE A 438 -33.47 -11.98 -39.09
CA ILE A 438 -33.86 -13.29 -39.63
C ILE A 438 -33.04 -13.53 -40.92
N VAL A 439 -32.41 -14.69 -41.04
CA VAL A 439 -31.67 -15.10 -42.22
C VAL A 439 -32.29 -16.41 -42.73
N VAL A 440 -32.78 -16.37 -43.95
CA VAL A 440 -33.24 -17.58 -44.65
C VAL A 440 -32.24 -17.94 -45.74
N THR A 441 -31.71 -19.15 -45.68
CA THR A 441 -30.81 -19.70 -46.69
C THR A 441 -31.51 -20.89 -47.32
N THR A 442 -31.65 -20.85 -48.64
CA THR A 442 -32.35 -21.87 -49.41
C THR A 442 -31.79 -21.92 -50.83
N PHE A 443 -32.45 -22.65 -51.77
CA PHE A 443 -31.98 -22.72 -53.15
C PHE A 443 -32.29 -21.41 -53.93
N ILE A 444 -33.52 -20.88 -53.84
CA ILE A 444 -33.92 -19.62 -54.45
C ILE A 444 -34.76 -18.83 -53.44
N CYS A 445 -34.43 -17.56 -53.26
CA CYS A 445 -35.22 -16.61 -52.51
C CYS A 445 -35.79 -15.56 -53.45
N SER A 446 -37.12 -15.45 -53.50
CA SER A 446 -37.86 -14.38 -54.20
C SER A 446 -38.73 -13.53 -53.22
N ALA A 447 -38.49 -13.74 -51.91
CA ALA A 447 -39.26 -13.06 -50.91
C ALA A 447 -38.96 -11.53 -50.90
N SER A 448 -39.95 -10.74 -50.51
CA SER A 448 -39.89 -9.28 -50.38
C SER A 448 -40.69 -8.81 -49.19
N GLY A 449 -40.51 -7.55 -48.79
CA GLY A 449 -41.24 -6.93 -47.70
C GLY A 449 -40.36 -5.95 -46.95
N THR A 450 -40.94 -5.16 -46.02
CA THR A 450 -40.21 -4.18 -45.25
C THR A 450 -39.11 -4.83 -44.38
N GLY A 451 -37.88 -4.34 -44.53
CA GLY A 451 -36.72 -4.83 -43.81
C GLY A 451 -36.02 -6.05 -44.44
N TRP A 452 -36.59 -6.64 -45.51
CA TRP A 452 -35.96 -7.74 -46.24
C TRP A 452 -34.96 -7.25 -47.29
N SER A 453 -33.84 -7.88 -47.37
CA SER A 453 -32.80 -7.62 -48.37
C SER A 453 -32.05 -8.91 -48.71
N GLY A 454 -31.43 -8.92 -49.88
CA GLY A 454 -30.70 -10.09 -50.40
C GLY A 454 -31.30 -10.60 -51.70
N SER A 455 -30.71 -11.61 -52.29
CA SER A 455 -31.17 -12.30 -53.53
C SER A 455 -30.48 -13.63 -53.70
N GLY A 456 -30.99 -14.43 -54.65
CA GLY A 456 -30.40 -15.75 -54.90
C GLY A 456 -30.70 -16.75 -53.80
N SER A 457 -29.68 -17.28 -53.15
CA SER A 457 -29.80 -18.35 -52.14
C SER A 457 -29.90 -17.87 -50.69
N SER A 458 -29.91 -16.56 -50.42
CA SER A 458 -30.02 -16.04 -49.05
C SER A 458 -30.73 -14.69 -48.99
N MET A 459 -31.68 -14.58 -48.08
CA MET A 459 -32.38 -13.35 -47.73
C MET A 459 -32.20 -13.04 -46.25
N THR A 460 -32.04 -11.78 -45.96
CA THR A 460 -31.94 -11.27 -44.58
C THR A 460 -33.00 -10.23 -44.31
N TRP A 461 -33.71 -10.40 -43.19
CA TRP A 461 -34.48 -9.33 -42.58
C TRP A 461 -33.67 -8.69 -41.46
N ALA A 462 -33.62 -7.37 -41.50
CA ALA A 462 -32.99 -6.54 -40.47
C ALA A 462 -33.77 -5.22 -40.43
N GLY A 463 -34.94 -5.25 -39.80
CA GLY A 463 -35.84 -4.11 -39.65
C GLY A 463 -35.87 -3.59 -38.19
N THR A 464 -36.85 -2.73 -37.93
CA THR A 464 -37.15 -2.34 -36.53
C THR A 464 -37.56 -3.58 -35.75
N PRO A 465 -37.01 -3.83 -34.57
CA PRO A 465 -37.29 -5.03 -33.76
C PRO A 465 -38.81 -5.26 -33.62
N ALA A 466 -39.27 -6.45 -33.92
CA ALA A 466 -40.66 -6.81 -33.92
C ALA A 466 -40.90 -8.28 -33.55
N SER A 467 -41.97 -8.58 -32.84
CA SER A 467 -42.37 -9.94 -32.48
C SER A 467 -42.99 -10.70 -33.65
N THR A 468 -43.36 -9.97 -34.73
CA THR A 468 -43.88 -10.55 -35.96
C THR A 468 -43.28 -9.84 -37.19
N VAL A 469 -42.78 -10.62 -38.12
CA VAL A 469 -42.14 -10.17 -39.38
C VAL A 469 -42.84 -10.84 -40.52
N SER A 470 -43.42 -10.07 -41.49
CA SER A 470 -44.06 -10.60 -42.67
C SER A 470 -43.13 -10.63 -43.85
N PHE A 471 -43.39 -11.55 -44.78
CA PHE A 471 -42.78 -11.62 -46.10
C PHE A 471 -43.84 -11.88 -47.16
N SER A 472 -43.57 -11.47 -48.40
CA SER A 472 -44.32 -11.76 -49.59
C SER A 472 -43.41 -12.51 -50.56
N GLY A 473 -43.94 -13.40 -51.39
CA GLY A 473 -43.13 -14.21 -52.28
C GLY A 473 -42.73 -15.55 -51.70
N GLU A 474 -41.59 -16.05 -52.09
CA GLU A 474 -41.26 -17.44 -51.85
C GLU A 474 -39.81 -17.66 -51.41
N PHE A 475 -39.61 -18.67 -50.54
CA PHE A 475 -38.32 -19.31 -50.22
C PHE A 475 -38.42 -20.75 -50.74
N MET A 476 -37.65 -21.07 -51.76
CA MET A 476 -37.72 -22.38 -52.42
C MET A 476 -36.47 -23.22 -52.19
N GLY A 477 -36.66 -24.36 -51.55
CA GLY A 477 -35.68 -25.43 -51.50
C GLY A 477 -35.64 -26.23 -52.84
N ARG A 478 -34.62 -27.04 -53.04
CA ARG A 478 -34.54 -27.99 -54.14
C ARG A 478 -33.64 -29.15 -53.81
N GLY A 479 -34.26 -30.32 -53.66
CA GLY A 479 -33.55 -31.58 -53.54
C GLY A 479 -32.55 -31.60 -52.36
N ARG A 480 -31.23 -31.53 -52.67
CA ARG A 480 -30.19 -31.59 -51.63
C ARG A 480 -29.91 -30.30 -50.93
N THR A 481 -30.45 -29.17 -51.38
CA THR A 481 -30.27 -27.85 -50.73
C THR A 481 -31.37 -27.64 -49.70
N GLN A 482 -31.03 -27.90 -48.44
CA GLN A 482 -31.97 -27.77 -47.33
C GLN A 482 -32.17 -26.29 -46.97
N THR A 483 -33.40 -25.91 -46.72
CA THR A 483 -33.73 -24.56 -46.20
C THR A 483 -33.38 -24.47 -44.72
N THR A 484 -32.63 -23.43 -44.38
CA THR A 484 -32.27 -23.09 -43.01
C THR A 484 -32.72 -21.67 -42.68
N ILE A 485 -33.36 -21.50 -41.51
CA ILE A 485 -33.80 -20.22 -41.00
C ILE A 485 -33.06 -19.95 -39.70
N VAL A 486 -32.39 -18.81 -39.58
CA VAL A 486 -31.70 -18.37 -38.36
C VAL A 486 -32.35 -17.08 -37.88
N CYS A 487 -32.96 -17.14 -36.69
CA CYS A 487 -33.62 -16.01 -36.07
C CYS A 487 -32.79 -15.54 -34.86
N THR A 488 -32.43 -14.28 -34.84
CA THR A 488 -31.86 -13.61 -33.64
C THR A 488 -32.97 -12.85 -32.93
N ILE A 489 -33.16 -13.12 -31.64
CA ILE A 489 -34.24 -12.58 -30.84
C ILE A 489 -33.60 -11.88 -29.63
N GLU A 490 -34.05 -10.66 -29.35
CA GLU A 490 -33.75 -9.92 -28.12
C GLU A 490 -35.01 -9.80 -27.25
N PRO A 491 -34.90 -9.58 -25.93
CA PRO A 491 -36.05 -9.36 -25.07
C PRO A 491 -36.88 -8.20 -25.58
N ALA A 492 -38.24 -8.27 -25.40
CA ALA A 492 -39.09 -7.12 -25.63
C ALA A 492 -38.76 -6.05 -24.58
N ASN A 493 -38.57 -4.83 -25.01
CA ASN A 493 -38.35 -3.68 -24.14
C ASN A 493 -39.64 -3.35 -23.36
#